data_9a6ca8ccbb0d98284fcb8158a72d7bad
#
_entry.id   9a6ca8ccbb0d98284fcb8158a72d7bad
#
_cell.length_a   1.000
_cell.length_b   1.000
_cell.length_c   1.000
_cell.angle_alpha   90.00
_cell.angle_beta   90.00
_cell.angle_gamma   90.00
#
_symmetry.space_group_name_H-M   'P 1'
#
loop_
_entity.id
_entity.type
_entity.pdbx_description
1 polymer ?
#
loop_
_entity_poly.entity_id
_entity_poly.type
_entity_poly.pdbx_seq_one_letter_code
_entity_poly.pdbx_strand_id
1 'polypeptide(L)'
;KKIQQGYPDKWQEILNANQQKPPMWLRVNTQHHNCESYQNLLEAAEISIKSIEPLSQAIELTHAVDVYKLPGFEQGWVSVQDGAAQQAARLLDCQKGDVVLDSCAAPGGKTCHILETTPDIASMTAIDIEAKRLVRVQENLARLGLTANVITADAADSSTWWQGQFFDRILLDVPCSATGVIRRHPDIKWLRKANDIDALAILQQKILKETWSLLKPGGTLLYATCSILPQENSEQVKRFIAETNDAQLIDIDGVTKVKDESIGWQLLPGDKNMDGFYYAKLLKIKT
;
A
#
# COMPACT_ATOMS: atom_id res chain seq x y z
N LYS A 1 -23.28 -8.72 2.35
CA LYS A 1 -24.23 -7.68 1.92
C LYS A 1 -23.52 -6.48 1.29
N LYS A 2 -22.59 -5.76 1.95
CA LYS A 2 -21.88 -4.59 1.37
C LYS A 2 -21.07 -4.95 0.11
N ILE A 3 -20.36 -6.10 0.09
CA ILE A 3 -19.64 -6.58 -1.12
C ILE A 3 -20.63 -6.83 -2.26
N GLN A 4 -21.76 -7.48 -2.00
CA GLN A 4 -22.79 -7.73 -3.02
C GLN A 4 -23.41 -6.44 -3.58
N GLN A 5 -23.55 -5.40 -2.75
CA GLN A 5 -24.06 -4.09 -3.18
C GLN A 5 -23.02 -3.35 -4.04
N GLY A 6 -21.74 -3.39 -3.65
CA GLY A 6 -20.66 -2.73 -4.40
C GLY A 6 -20.31 -3.44 -5.72
N TYR A 7 -20.48 -4.77 -5.77
CA TYR A 7 -20.06 -5.63 -6.89
C TYR A 7 -21.12 -6.66 -7.22
N PRO A 8 -22.30 -6.26 -7.74
CA PRO A 8 -23.43 -7.17 -7.97
C PRO A 8 -23.08 -8.34 -8.90
N ASP A 9 -22.20 -8.12 -9.88
CA ASP A 9 -21.81 -9.12 -10.88
C ASP A 9 -20.58 -9.95 -10.48
N LYS A 10 -19.78 -9.51 -9.48
CA LYS A 10 -18.50 -10.13 -9.09
C LYS A 10 -18.44 -10.63 -7.64
N TRP A 11 -19.48 -10.39 -6.85
CA TRP A 11 -19.43 -10.70 -5.41
C TRP A 11 -19.16 -12.18 -5.09
N GLN A 12 -19.64 -13.10 -5.93
CA GLN A 12 -19.40 -14.54 -5.75
C GLN A 12 -17.93 -14.89 -6.00
N GLU A 13 -17.31 -14.34 -7.04
CA GLU A 13 -15.89 -14.50 -7.34
C GLU A 13 -15.03 -13.96 -6.21
N ILE A 14 -15.36 -12.78 -5.68
CA ILE A 14 -14.69 -12.17 -4.52
C ILE A 14 -14.78 -13.07 -3.29
N LEU A 15 -15.97 -13.61 -3.00
CA LEU A 15 -16.13 -14.52 -1.85
C LEU A 15 -15.34 -15.82 -2.04
N ASN A 16 -15.31 -16.37 -3.24
CA ASN A 16 -14.54 -17.57 -3.56
C ASN A 16 -13.04 -17.31 -3.42
N ALA A 17 -12.52 -16.19 -3.94
CA ALA A 17 -11.13 -15.80 -3.79
C ALA A 17 -10.73 -15.63 -2.30
N ASN A 18 -11.63 -15.08 -1.49
CA ASN A 18 -11.42 -14.91 -0.04
C ASN A 18 -11.41 -16.24 0.76
N GLN A 19 -11.79 -17.36 0.15
CA GLN A 19 -11.74 -18.69 0.76
C GLN A 19 -10.50 -19.49 0.31
N GLN A 20 -9.76 -19.00 -0.68
CA GLN A 20 -8.56 -19.66 -1.16
C GLN A 20 -7.39 -19.45 -0.19
N LYS A 21 -6.43 -20.37 -0.23
CA LYS A 21 -5.18 -20.22 0.50
C LYS A 21 -4.45 -18.96 -0.02
N PRO A 22 -4.00 -18.06 0.86
CA PRO A 22 -3.29 -16.86 0.43
C PRO A 22 -1.97 -17.25 -0.27
N PRO A 23 -1.63 -16.61 -1.41
CA PRO A 23 -0.36 -16.82 -2.08
C PRO A 23 0.78 -16.17 -1.27
N MET A 24 2.00 -16.67 -1.48
CA MET A 24 3.21 -16.00 -1.00
C MET A 24 3.85 -15.24 -2.15
N TRP A 25 3.79 -13.92 -2.04
CA TRP A 25 4.43 -12.99 -2.96
C TRP A 25 5.72 -12.47 -2.36
N LEU A 26 6.76 -12.43 -3.17
CA LEU A 26 8.06 -11.87 -2.82
C LEU A 26 8.25 -10.54 -3.56
N ARG A 27 8.84 -9.58 -2.87
CA ARG A 27 9.37 -8.34 -3.43
C ARG A 27 10.89 -8.46 -3.47
N VAL A 28 11.45 -8.45 -4.67
CA VAL A 28 12.89 -8.46 -4.88
C VAL A 28 13.44 -7.05 -4.61
N ASN A 29 14.48 -6.96 -3.78
CA ASN A 29 15.16 -5.68 -3.54
C ASN A 29 16.10 -5.37 -4.72
N THR A 30 15.70 -4.37 -5.51
CA THR A 30 16.41 -3.98 -6.73
C THR A 30 17.79 -3.41 -6.53
N GLN A 31 18.16 -3.05 -5.31
CA GLN A 31 19.51 -2.65 -4.95
C GLN A 31 20.49 -3.84 -4.96
N HIS A 32 19.99 -5.06 -4.91
CA HIS A 32 20.79 -6.29 -4.87
C HIS A 32 20.56 -7.18 -6.10
N HIS A 33 19.31 -7.39 -6.50
CA HIS A 33 18.92 -8.30 -7.55
C HIS A 33 17.79 -7.77 -8.40
N ASN A 34 17.73 -8.17 -9.67
CA ASN A 34 16.49 -8.11 -10.45
C ASN A 34 15.71 -9.43 -10.31
N CYS A 35 14.49 -9.49 -10.85
CA CYS A 35 13.66 -10.70 -10.76
C CYS A 35 14.34 -11.94 -11.37
N GLU A 36 15.02 -11.80 -12.51
CA GLU A 36 15.67 -12.89 -13.21
C GLU A 36 16.84 -13.48 -12.38
N SER A 37 17.71 -12.62 -11.85
CA SER A 37 18.83 -13.07 -11.02
C SER A 37 18.36 -13.69 -9.70
N TYR A 38 17.27 -13.17 -9.11
CA TYR A 38 16.71 -13.74 -7.89
C TYR A 38 15.95 -15.04 -8.16
N GLN A 39 15.31 -15.20 -9.33
CA GLN A 39 14.72 -16.45 -9.77
C GLN A 39 15.78 -17.59 -9.81
N ASN A 40 16.95 -17.32 -10.36
CA ASN A 40 18.04 -18.32 -10.40
C ASN A 40 18.46 -18.76 -8.98
N LEU A 41 18.44 -17.84 -8.00
CA LEU A 41 18.72 -18.19 -6.60
C LEU A 41 17.61 -19.05 -5.99
N LEU A 42 16.34 -18.78 -6.31
CA LEU A 42 15.21 -19.60 -5.87
C LEU A 42 15.28 -21.00 -6.47
N GLU A 43 15.60 -21.13 -7.77
CA GLU A 43 15.77 -22.41 -8.45
C GLU A 43 16.91 -23.24 -7.82
N ALA A 44 18.05 -22.60 -7.54
CA ALA A 44 19.18 -23.25 -6.86
C ALA A 44 18.85 -23.71 -5.42
N ALA A 45 17.88 -23.03 -4.78
CA ALA A 45 17.36 -23.40 -3.47
C ALA A 45 16.15 -24.37 -3.53
N GLU A 46 15.81 -24.88 -4.73
CA GLU A 46 14.68 -25.78 -4.99
C GLU A 46 13.31 -25.16 -4.63
N ILE A 47 13.20 -23.83 -4.70
CA ILE A 47 11.96 -23.08 -4.45
C ILE A 47 11.31 -22.73 -5.78
N SER A 48 10.16 -23.36 -6.06
CA SER A 48 9.44 -23.16 -7.31
C SER A 48 8.63 -21.88 -7.34
N ILE A 49 8.75 -21.13 -8.42
CA ILE A 49 7.94 -19.94 -8.71
C ILE A 49 6.72 -20.33 -9.56
N LYS A 50 5.64 -19.56 -9.41
CA LYS A 50 4.40 -19.73 -10.17
C LYS A 50 4.25 -18.65 -11.24
N SER A 51 4.52 -17.39 -10.88
CA SER A 51 4.42 -16.26 -11.80
C SER A 51 5.30 -15.11 -11.35
N ILE A 52 5.58 -14.19 -12.30
CA ILE A 52 6.24 -12.91 -12.05
C ILE A 52 5.33 -11.81 -12.56
N GLU A 53 5.10 -10.77 -11.73
CA GLU A 53 4.41 -9.55 -12.14
C GLU A 53 5.48 -8.53 -12.62
N PRO A 54 5.59 -8.28 -13.94
CA PRO A 54 6.70 -7.49 -14.49
C PRO A 54 6.75 -6.05 -13.99
N LEU A 55 5.58 -5.45 -13.70
CA LEU A 55 5.48 -4.04 -13.33
C LEU A 55 5.91 -3.75 -11.89
N SER A 56 5.94 -4.76 -11.01
CA SER A 56 6.19 -4.56 -9.58
C SER A 56 7.35 -5.35 -9.02
N GLN A 57 8.10 -6.08 -9.85
CA GLN A 57 9.19 -6.96 -9.41
C GLN A 57 8.73 -7.99 -8.37
N ALA A 58 7.47 -8.39 -8.45
CA ALA A 58 6.85 -9.36 -7.58
C ALA A 58 6.98 -10.77 -8.15
N ILE A 59 7.44 -11.71 -7.33
CA ILE A 59 7.51 -13.14 -7.66
C ILE A 59 6.49 -13.87 -6.80
N GLU A 60 5.56 -14.60 -7.43
CA GLU A 60 4.64 -15.51 -6.74
C GLU A 60 5.28 -16.89 -6.62
N LEU A 61 5.38 -17.40 -5.40
CA LEU A 61 5.83 -18.77 -5.17
C LEU A 61 4.70 -19.77 -5.39
N THR A 62 5.03 -20.97 -5.88
CA THR A 62 4.08 -22.07 -6.01
C THR A 62 3.54 -22.53 -4.65
N HIS A 63 4.40 -22.53 -3.64
CA HIS A 63 4.07 -22.86 -2.25
C HIS A 63 4.73 -21.87 -1.30
N ALA A 64 4.04 -21.55 -0.21
CA ALA A 64 4.64 -20.74 0.84
C ALA A 64 5.75 -21.53 1.55
N VAL A 65 6.87 -20.86 1.79
CA VAL A 65 8.03 -21.36 2.52
C VAL A 65 8.31 -20.52 3.75
N ASP A 66 9.09 -21.06 4.68
CA ASP A 66 9.65 -20.26 5.76
C ASP A 66 10.56 -19.15 5.18
N VAL A 67 10.43 -17.93 5.67
CA VAL A 67 11.18 -16.79 5.16
C VAL A 67 12.71 -16.97 5.30
N TYR A 68 13.15 -17.70 6.31
CA TYR A 68 14.57 -18.01 6.52
C TYR A 68 15.14 -19.01 5.52
N LYS A 69 14.29 -19.67 4.72
CA LYS A 69 14.71 -20.49 3.58
C LYS A 69 14.89 -19.69 2.29
N LEU A 70 14.42 -18.44 2.27
CA LEU A 70 14.58 -17.58 1.11
C LEU A 70 16.04 -17.12 1.00
N PRO A 71 16.71 -17.30 -0.15
CA PRO A 71 18.08 -16.83 -0.36
C PRO A 71 18.21 -15.34 -0.04
N GLY A 72 19.11 -14.97 0.87
CA GLY A 72 19.43 -13.61 1.20
C GLY A 72 18.31 -12.83 1.93
N PHE A 73 17.36 -13.51 2.59
CA PHE A 73 16.30 -12.83 3.35
C PHE A 73 16.88 -11.96 4.48
N GLU A 74 17.79 -12.51 5.28
CA GLU A 74 18.43 -11.75 6.37
C GLU A 74 19.37 -10.65 5.85
N GLN A 75 19.92 -10.81 4.64
CA GLN A 75 20.74 -9.81 3.94
C GLN A 75 19.90 -8.73 3.24
N GLY A 76 18.59 -8.80 3.33
CA GLY A 76 17.70 -7.80 2.76
C GLY A 76 17.50 -7.89 1.23
N TRP A 77 17.84 -9.05 0.59
CA TRP A 77 17.68 -9.23 -0.86
C TRP A 77 16.23 -9.37 -1.28
N VAL A 78 15.37 -9.75 -0.34
CA VAL A 78 13.95 -10.01 -0.60
C VAL A 78 13.10 -9.68 0.62
N SER A 79 11.84 -9.32 0.37
CA SER A 79 10.81 -9.15 1.38
C SER A 79 9.54 -9.90 0.98
N VAL A 80 8.73 -10.29 1.96
CA VAL A 80 7.40 -10.86 1.71
C VAL A 80 6.39 -9.72 1.70
N GLN A 81 5.77 -9.49 0.54
CA GLN A 81 4.74 -8.45 0.37
C GLN A 81 3.81 -8.85 -0.78
N ASP A 82 2.49 -8.73 -0.58
CA ASP A 82 1.52 -9.01 -1.64
C ASP A 82 1.75 -8.12 -2.87
N GLY A 83 1.57 -8.69 -4.07
CA GLY A 83 1.82 -7.98 -5.32
C GLY A 83 0.97 -6.72 -5.49
N ALA A 84 -0.26 -6.71 -4.94
CA ALA A 84 -1.09 -5.50 -4.94
C ALA A 84 -0.49 -4.40 -4.04
N ALA A 85 0.01 -4.76 -2.85
CA ALA A 85 0.64 -3.81 -1.94
C ALA A 85 1.97 -3.24 -2.50
N GLN A 86 2.67 -3.99 -3.36
CA GLN A 86 3.89 -3.54 -4.03
C GLN A 86 3.64 -2.41 -5.03
N GLN A 87 2.41 -2.24 -5.53
CA GLN A 87 2.09 -1.15 -6.47
C GLN A 87 2.27 0.24 -5.84
N ALA A 88 2.20 0.37 -4.52
CA ALA A 88 2.26 1.65 -3.83
C ALA A 88 3.53 2.47 -4.17
N ALA A 89 4.72 1.86 -4.11
CA ALA A 89 5.98 2.57 -4.40
C ALA A 89 6.03 3.05 -5.86
N ARG A 90 5.65 2.19 -6.82
CA ARG A 90 5.58 2.53 -8.24
C ARG A 90 4.60 3.67 -8.52
N LEU A 91 3.42 3.63 -7.89
CA LEU A 91 2.37 4.64 -8.12
C LEU A 91 2.69 5.97 -7.46
N LEU A 92 3.34 5.97 -6.31
CA LEU A 92 3.79 7.20 -5.65
C LEU A 92 4.86 7.91 -6.49
N ASP A 93 5.69 7.14 -7.20
CA ASP A 93 6.66 7.63 -8.17
C ASP A 93 7.60 8.70 -7.55
N CYS A 94 8.26 8.32 -6.46
CA CYS A 94 9.22 9.18 -5.80
C CYS A 94 10.41 9.48 -6.71
N GLN A 95 10.90 10.74 -6.64
CA GLN A 95 12.03 11.21 -7.41
C GLN A 95 13.21 11.50 -6.48
N LYS A 96 14.41 11.53 -7.07
CA LYS A 96 15.61 11.99 -6.37
C LYS A 96 15.40 13.36 -5.73
N GLY A 97 15.71 13.46 -4.44
CA GLY A 97 15.58 14.70 -3.68
C GLY A 97 14.20 14.98 -3.11
N ASP A 98 13.20 14.11 -3.32
CA ASP A 98 11.88 14.25 -2.72
C ASP A 98 11.94 14.10 -1.20
N VAL A 99 11.16 14.90 -0.50
CA VAL A 99 10.82 14.75 0.91
C VAL A 99 9.53 13.95 1.01
N VAL A 100 9.59 12.77 1.61
CA VAL A 100 8.50 11.77 1.56
C VAL A 100 7.91 11.51 2.94
N LEU A 101 6.58 11.41 3.02
CA LEU A 101 5.84 10.95 4.19
C LEU A 101 5.16 9.62 3.86
N ASP A 102 5.36 8.60 4.70
CA ASP A 102 4.51 7.41 4.77
C ASP A 102 3.65 7.52 6.03
N SER A 103 2.39 7.82 5.82
CA SER A 103 1.41 7.99 6.89
C SER A 103 0.65 6.68 7.10
N CYS A 104 0.59 6.21 8.35
CA CYS A 104 0.11 4.88 8.74
C CYS A 104 1.06 3.75 8.27
N ALA A 105 2.37 3.95 8.51
CA ALA A 105 3.45 3.21 7.86
C ALA A 105 3.58 1.74 8.28
N ALA A 106 3.12 1.37 9.49
CA ALA A 106 3.36 0.03 10.01
C ALA A 106 2.64 -1.08 9.22
N PRO A 107 3.32 -2.19 8.94
CA PRO A 107 4.61 -2.67 9.48
C PRO A 107 5.86 -2.24 8.70
N GLY A 108 5.80 -1.25 7.79
CA GLY A 108 6.96 -0.70 7.10
C GLY A 108 7.24 -1.28 5.71
N GLY A 109 6.40 -2.19 5.22
CA GLY A 109 6.63 -2.81 3.92
C GLY A 109 6.63 -1.82 2.74
N LYS A 110 5.77 -0.81 2.77
CA LYS A 110 5.69 0.24 1.74
C LYS A 110 6.79 1.28 1.93
N THR A 111 7.06 1.71 3.17
CA THR A 111 8.20 2.58 3.53
C THR A 111 9.52 2.03 2.96
N CYS A 112 9.83 0.76 3.28
CA CYS A 112 11.03 0.11 2.79
C CYS A 112 11.06 0.00 1.27
N HIS A 113 9.93 -0.34 0.63
CA HIS A 113 9.85 -0.45 -0.82
C HIS A 113 10.15 0.87 -1.54
N ILE A 114 9.65 2.00 -1.02
CA ILE A 114 9.96 3.33 -1.55
C ILE A 114 11.48 3.60 -1.46
N LEU A 115 12.09 3.31 -0.30
CA LEU A 115 13.52 3.49 -0.09
C LEU A 115 14.40 2.56 -0.95
N GLU A 116 13.94 1.33 -1.21
CA GLU A 116 14.61 0.39 -2.12
C GLU A 116 14.60 0.89 -3.56
N THR A 117 13.46 1.44 -4.02
CA THR A 117 13.26 1.87 -5.40
C THR A 117 13.82 3.27 -5.68
N THR A 118 13.89 4.12 -4.67
CA THR A 118 14.37 5.51 -4.80
C THR A 118 15.31 5.86 -3.64
N PRO A 119 16.55 5.33 -3.65
CA PRO A 119 17.49 5.52 -2.52
C PRO A 119 17.96 6.97 -2.35
N ASP A 120 17.84 7.80 -3.40
CA ASP A 120 18.30 9.19 -3.44
C ASP A 120 17.23 10.22 -3.00
N ILE A 121 16.14 9.82 -2.35
CA ILE A 121 15.20 10.79 -1.76
C ILE A 121 15.89 11.62 -0.67
N ALA A 122 15.48 12.86 -0.48
CA ALA A 122 16.08 13.74 0.52
C ALA A 122 15.81 13.26 1.96
N SER A 123 14.59 12.80 2.22
CA SER A 123 14.22 12.21 3.52
C SER A 123 12.94 11.39 3.43
N MET A 124 12.83 10.38 4.31
CA MET A 124 11.65 9.59 4.57
C MET A 124 11.20 9.78 6.02
N THR A 125 9.96 10.20 6.20
CA THR A 125 9.28 10.19 7.51
C THR A 125 8.19 9.13 7.49
N ALA A 126 8.22 8.22 8.45
CA ALA A 126 7.25 7.13 8.61
C ALA A 126 6.53 7.30 9.95
N ILE A 127 5.21 7.49 9.93
CA ILE A 127 4.43 7.67 11.14
C ILE A 127 3.37 6.58 11.29
N ASP A 128 3.10 6.18 12.52
CA ASP A 128 1.97 5.31 12.90
C ASP A 128 1.54 5.66 14.32
N ILE A 129 0.25 5.54 14.61
CA ILE A 129 -0.29 5.86 15.94
C ILE A 129 0.12 4.85 17.01
N GLU A 130 0.44 3.61 16.60
CA GLU A 130 0.78 2.53 17.52
C GLU A 130 2.29 2.29 17.61
N ALA A 131 2.93 2.75 18.68
CA ALA A 131 4.37 2.56 18.92
C ALA A 131 4.80 1.08 18.82
N LYS A 132 3.97 0.14 19.28
CA LYS A 132 4.27 -1.30 19.19
C LYS A 132 4.37 -1.80 17.75
N ARG A 133 3.61 -1.22 16.83
CA ARG A 133 3.67 -1.58 15.41
C ARG A 133 4.89 -0.98 14.73
N LEU A 134 5.36 0.17 15.19
CA LEU A 134 6.58 0.83 14.67
C LEU A 134 7.86 0.05 14.95
N VAL A 135 7.89 -0.81 15.95
CA VAL A 135 9.02 -1.75 16.17
C VAL A 135 9.26 -2.60 14.91
N ARG A 136 8.19 -3.05 14.24
CA ARG A 136 8.31 -3.81 12.98
C ARG A 136 8.87 -2.96 11.82
N VAL A 137 8.54 -1.68 11.79
CA VAL A 137 9.11 -0.75 10.80
C VAL A 137 10.63 -0.65 11.01
N GLN A 138 11.08 -0.47 12.27
CA GLN A 138 12.50 -0.36 12.62
C GLN A 138 13.26 -1.67 12.33
N GLU A 139 12.67 -2.84 12.65
CA GLU A 139 13.25 -4.15 12.35
C GLU A 139 13.44 -4.34 10.82
N ASN A 140 12.44 -3.96 10.03
CA ASN A 140 12.51 -4.05 8.57
C ASN A 140 13.56 -3.08 7.99
N LEU A 141 13.60 -1.83 8.46
CA LEU A 141 14.63 -0.86 8.06
C LEU A 141 16.03 -1.38 8.37
N ALA A 142 16.26 -1.89 9.60
CA ALA A 142 17.54 -2.44 10.01
C ALA A 142 17.97 -3.65 9.15
N ARG A 143 17.05 -4.61 8.90
CA ARG A 143 17.32 -5.79 8.08
C ARG A 143 17.69 -5.43 6.63
N LEU A 144 17.06 -4.39 6.09
CA LEU A 144 17.25 -3.94 4.72
C LEU A 144 18.39 -2.89 4.57
N GLY A 145 19.01 -2.48 5.67
CA GLY A 145 20.05 -1.45 5.65
C GLY A 145 19.54 -0.05 5.26
N LEU A 146 18.25 0.22 5.51
CA LEU A 146 17.57 1.45 5.13
C LEU A 146 17.39 2.39 6.33
N THR A 147 17.21 3.68 6.06
CA THR A 147 17.03 4.70 7.10
C THR A 147 15.79 5.54 6.84
N ALA A 148 14.98 5.75 7.89
CA ALA A 148 13.84 6.66 7.90
C ALA A 148 13.70 7.31 9.27
N ASN A 149 13.05 8.49 9.32
CA ASN A 149 12.61 9.10 10.56
C ASN A 149 11.29 8.45 11.00
N VAL A 150 11.33 7.61 12.04
CA VAL A 150 10.17 6.82 12.50
C VAL A 150 9.59 7.49 13.75
N ILE A 151 8.33 7.94 13.67
CA ILE A 151 7.67 8.73 14.72
C ILE A 151 6.34 8.08 15.12
N THR A 152 6.11 7.91 16.42
CA THR A 152 4.77 7.58 16.93
C THR A 152 3.92 8.85 16.90
N ALA A 153 2.90 8.87 16.03
CA ALA A 153 2.11 10.05 15.77
C ALA A 153 0.70 9.72 15.25
N ASP A 154 -0.26 10.58 15.55
CA ASP A 154 -1.59 10.53 14.96
C ASP A 154 -1.59 11.30 13.63
N ALA A 155 -1.80 10.60 12.53
CA ALA A 155 -1.91 11.20 11.20
C ALA A 155 -3.11 12.17 11.06
N ALA A 156 -4.10 12.07 11.95
CA ALA A 156 -5.27 12.94 12.01
C ALA A 156 -5.04 14.23 12.83
N ASP A 157 -3.83 14.41 13.39
CA ASP A 157 -3.43 15.61 14.17
C ASP A 157 -1.96 15.95 13.96
N SER A 158 -1.65 16.69 12.90
CA SER A 158 -0.28 17.08 12.54
C SER A 158 0.36 18.03 13.54
N SER A 159 -0.42 18.76 14.34
CA SER A 159 0.09 19.74 15.30
C SER A 159 1.00 19.13 16.37
N THR A 160 0.89 17.82 16.60
CA THR A 160 1.64 17.10 17.63
C THR A 160 3.01 16.59 17.17
N TRP A 161 3.27 16.50 15.85
CA TRP A 161 4.48 15.88 15.32
C TRP A 161 5.13 16.61 14.15
N TRP A 162 4.37 17.39 13.37
CA TRP A 162 4.89 18.10 12.21
C TRP A 162 5.71 19.32 12.63
N GLN A 163 6.91 19.47 12.06
CA GLN A 163 7.87 20.52 12.41
C GLN A 163 8.03 21.58 11.32
N GLY A 164 7.06 21.74 10.43
CA GLY A 164 7.04 22.79 9.40
C GLY A 164 7.64 22.38 8.05
N GLN A 165 8.18 21.15 7.89
CA GLN A 165 8.68 20.67 6.61
C GLN A 165 7.54 20.08 5.76
N PHE A 166 7.26 20.69 4.61
CA PHE A 166 6.29 20.16 3.65
C PHE A 166 6.88 19.03 2.81
N PHE A 167 6.00 18.13 2.35
CA PHE A 167 6.36 16.91 1.63
C PHE A 167 6.12 17.05 0.12
N ASP A 168 7.00 16.48 -0.69
CA ASP A 168 6.84 16.35 -2.15
C ASP A 168 5.95 15.17 -2.50
N ARG A 169 6.04 14.08 -1.70
CA ARG A 169 5.25 12.86 -1.86
C ARG A 169 4.67 12.42 -0.52
N ILE A 170 3.42 12.03 -0.53
CA ILE A 170 2.75 11.43 0.64
C ILE A 170 2.12 10.11 0.23
N LEU A 171 2.54 9.03 0.87
CA LEU A 171 1.80 7.77 0.88
C LEU A 171 0.83 7.79 2.05
N LEU A 172 -0.43 7.57 1.77
CA LEU A 172 -1.50 7.52 2.77
C LEU A 172 -2.19 6.15 2.71
N ASP A 173 -1.58 5.15 3.38
CA ASP A 173 -2.15 3.80 3.53
C ASP A 173 -3.06 3.76 4.75
N VAL A 174 -4.26 4.33 4.60
CA VAL A 174 -5.17 4.62 5.72
C VAL A 174 -5.67 3.36 6.44
N PRO A 175 -5.94 3.45 7.75
CA PRO A 175 -6.65 2.39 8.47
C PRO A 175 -8.01 2.15 7.81
N CYS A 176 -8.31 0.89 7.49
CA CYS A 176 -9.52 0.51 6.75
C CYS A 176 -10.11 -0.81 7.28
N SER A 177 -11.23 -1.22 6.70
CA SER A 177 -11.91 -2.48 7.06
C SER A 177 -11.09 -3.74 6.75
N ALA A 178 -10.06 -3.62 5.90
CA ALA A 178 -9.23 -4.72 5.41
C ALA A 178 -10.02 -5.82 4.66
N THR A 179 -11.13 -5.46 4.03
CA THR A 179 -12.00 -6.42 3.31
C THR A 179 -11.37 -7.00 2.04
N GLY A 180 -10.25 -6.44 1.58
CA GLY A 180 -9.47 -6.96 0.46
C GLY A 180 -8.50 -8.09 0.84
N VAL A 181 -8.19 -8.24 2.14
CA VAL A 181 -7.20 -9.22 2.65
C VAL A 181 -7.82 -10.30 3.52
N ILE A 182 -9.12 -10.55 3.38
CA ILE A 182 -9.88 -11.54 4.18
C ILE A 182 -9.26 -12.93 4.10
N ARG A 183 -8.70 -13.35 2.95
CA ARG A 183 -8.05 -14.66 2.84
C ARG A 183 -6.83 -14.83 3.76
N ARG A 184 -6.20 -13.71 4.17
CA ARG A 184 -5.07 -13.69 5.13
C ARG A 184 -5.57 -13.57 6.58
N HIS A 185 -6.68 -12.86 6.76
CA HIS A 185 -7.29 -12.55 8.04
C HIS A 185 -8.78 -12.91 8.04
N PRO A 186 -9.13 -14.21 8.07
CA PRO A 186 -10.52 -14.67 7.94
C PRO A 186 -11.44 -14.23 9.08
N ASP A 187 -10.89 -13.83 10.21
CA ASP A 187 -11.59 -13.24 11.36
C ASP A 187 -12.29 -11.92 11.01
N ILE A 188 -11.82 -11.18 10.03
CA ILE A 188 -12.45 -9.94 9.53
C ILE A 188 -13.92 -10.17 9.17
N LYS A 189 -14.28 -11.33 8.63
CA LYS A 189 -15.67 -11.69 8.26
C LYS A 189 -16.63 -11.59 9.46
N TRP A 190 -16.12 -11.83 10.66
CA TRP A 190 -16.92 -11.91 11.89
C TRP A 190 -16.78 -10.67 12.76
N LEU A 191 -15.61 -10.06 12.77
CA LEU A 191 -15.29 -8.92 13.63
C LEU A 191 -15.82 -7.59 13.06
N ARG A 192 -15.85 -7.40 11.73
CA ARG A 192 -16.27 -6.13 11.13
C ARG A 192 -17.80 -5.98 11.12
N LYS A 193 -18.27 -4.88 11.71
CA LYS A 193 -19.68 -4.46 11.72
C LYS A 193 -19.91 -3.28 10.77
N ALA A 194 -21.16 -3.02 10.42
CA ALA A 194 -21.50 -1.91 9.52
C ALA A 194 -21.03 -0.56 10.05
N ASN A 195 -21.24 -0.31 11.34
CA ASN A 195 -20.86 0.96 12.00
C ASN A 195 -19.34 1.18 12.02
N ASP A 196 -18.52 0.10 12.02
CA ASP A 196 -17.06 0.23 11.95
C ASP A 196 -16.64 0.84 10.60
N ILE A 197 -17.32 0.48 9.51
CA ILE A 197 -17.02 1.00 8.17
C ILE A 197 -17.29 2.52 8.13
N ASP A 198 -18.41 2.94 8.69
CA ASP A 198 -18.79 4.36 8.71
C ASP A 198 -17.81 5.18 9.58
N ALA A 199 -17.39 4.65 10.74
CA ALA A 199 -16.39 5.27 11.60
C ALA A 199 -15.00 5.35 10.92
N LEU A 200 -14.58 4.28 10.23
CA LEU A 200 -13.35 4.26 9.45
C LEU A 200 -13.39 5.28 8.32
N ALA A 201 -14.51 5.40 7.60
CA ALA A 201 -14.66 6.36 6.52
C ALA A 201 -14.53 7.83 7.03
N ILE A 202 -15.05 8.14 8.22
CA ILE A 202 -14.90 9.45 8.86
C ILE A 202 -13.42 9.69 9.23
N LEU A 203 -12.75 8.71 9.83
CA LEU A 203 -11.34 8.80 10.21
C LEU A 203 -10.45 8.99 8.97
N GLN A 204 -10.68 8.21 7.91
CA GLN A 204 -9.95 8.29 6.64
C GLN A 204 -10.03 9.68 6.04
N GLN A 205 -11.23 10.30 6.06
CA GLN A 205 -11.40 11.66 5.56
C GLN A 205 -10.65 12.69 6.40
N LYS A 206 -10.65 12.53 7.73
CA LYS A 206 -9.90 13.42 8.62
C LYS A 206 -8.41 13.32 8.34
N ILE A 207 -7.85 12.10 8.25
CA ILE A 207 -6.44 11.87 7.94
C ILE A 207 -6.08 12.45 6.56
N LEU A 208 -6.91 12.20 5.54
CA LEU A 208 -6.65 12.69 4.18
C LEU A 208 -6.61 14.23 4.13
N LYS A 209 -7.53 14.93 4.79
CA LYS A 209 -7.54 16.39 4.87
C LYS A 209 -6.32 16.93 5.61
N GLU A 210 -5.97 16.31 6.72
CA GLU A 210 -4.82 16.71 7.54
C GLU A 210 -3.51 16.55 6.79
N THR A 211 -3.28 15.38 6.22
CA THR A 211 -2.04 15.11 5.46
C THR A 211 -1.96 15.90 4.17
N TRP A 212 -3.09 16.21 3.51
CA TRP A 212 -3.14 17.10 2.35
C TRP A 212 -2.59 18.49 2.64
N SER A 213 -2.84 19.02 3.83
CA SER A 213 -2.32 20.33 4.23
C SER A 213 -0.78 20.38 4.25
N LEU A 214 -0.15 19.23 4.48
CA LEU A 214 1.31 19.08 4.57
C LEU A 214 1.99 18.85 3.21
N LEU A 215 1.20 18.65 2.14
CA LEU A 215 1.73 18.44 0.79
C LEU A 215 2.10 19.78 0.15
N LYS A 216 3.26 19.84 -0.52
CA LYS A 216 3.65 21.01 -1.33
C LYS A 216 2.73 21.21 -2.52
N PRO A 217 2.49 22.46 -2.99
CA PRO A 217 1.95 22.68 -4.33
C PRO A 217 2.83 22.03 -5.40
N GLY A 218 2.24 21.24 -6.28
CA GLY A 218 2.96 20.38 -7.24
C GLY A 218 3.34 19.01 -6.70
N GLY A 219 3.13 18.75 -5.41
CA GLY A 219 3.35 17.44 -4.78
C GLY A 219 2.24 16.44 -5.08
N THR A 220 2.51 15.17 -4.83
CA THR A 220 1.60 14.05 -5.09
C THR A 220 1.28 13.30 -3.80
N LEU A 221 -0.01 13.01 -3.58
CA LEU A 221 -0.49 12.12 -2.54
C LEU A 221 -1.05 10.84 -3.18
N LEU A 222 -0.59 9.69 -2.74
CA LEU A 222 -1.16 8.40 -3.09
C LEU A 222 -2.03 7.90 -1.92
N TYR A 223 -3.34 7.94 -2.13
CA TYR A 223 -4.30 7.33 -1.21
C TYR A 223 -4.40 5.83 -1.48
N ALA A 224 -4.28 5.01 -0.45
CA ALA A 224 -4.31 3.56 -0.54
C ALA A 224 -5.14 2.94 0.59
N THR A 225 -5.83 1.83 0.29
CA THR A 225 -6.49 0.96 1.27
C THR A 225 -6.36 -0.50 0.86
N CYS A 226 -6.34 -1.41 1.82
CA CYS A 226 -6.57 -2.83 1.58
C CYS A 226 -8.07 -3.20 1.74
N SER A 227 -8.96 -2.26 1.43
CA SER A 227 -10.41 -2.45 1.37
C SER A 227 -10.89 -2.59 -0.07
N ILE A 228 -12.02 -3.26 -0.26
CA ILE A 228 -12.76 -3.30 -1.52
C ILE A 228 -14.10 -2.55 -1.43
N LEU A 229 -14.36 -1.86 -0.33
CA LEU A 229 -15.64 -1.17 -0.14
C LEU A 229 -15.58 0.24 -0.75
N PRO A 230 -16.51 0.60 -1.66
CA PRO A 230 -16.53 1.93 -2.29
C PRO A 230 -16.57 3.09 -1.29
N GLN A 231 -17.21 2.90 -0.12
CA GLN A 231 -17.30 3.91 0.94
C GLN A 231 -15.93 4.32 1.50
N GLU A 232 -14.96 3.40 1.50
CA GLU A 232 -13.59 3.64 1.97
C GLU A 232 -12.65 4.05 0.83
N ASN A 233 -13.07 3.90 -0.42
CA ASN A 233 -12.26 4.02 -1.63
C ASN A 233 -12.74 5.16 -2.53
N SER A 234 -13.41 4.86 -3.64
CA SER A 234 -13.80 5.84 -4.66
C SER A 234 -14.76 6.93 -4.14
N GLU A 235 -15.64 6.61 -3.20
CA GLU A 235 -16.53 7.60 -2.59
C GLU A 235 -15.77 8.58 -1.69
N GLN A 236 -14.73 8.12 -0.96
CA GLN A 236 -13.85 8.99 -0.18
C GLN A 236 -13.12 9.99 -1.07
N VAL A 237 -12.48 9.47 -2.12
CA VAL A 237 -11.70 10.31 -3.03
C VAL A 237 -12.60 11.28 -3.78
N LYS A 238 -13.77 10.83 -4.24
CA LYS A 238 -14.77 11.69 -4.89
C LYS A 238 -15.20 12.85 -3.99
N ARG A 239 -15.52 12.56 -2.72
CA ARG A 239 -15.89 13.57 -1.74
C ARG A 239 -14.75 14.56 -1.50
N PHE A 240 -13.54 14.03 -1.30
CA PHE A 240 -12.36 14.87 -1.05
C PHE A 240 -12.09 15.85 -2.18
N ILE A 241 -12.11 15.40 -3.44
CA ILE A 241 -11.90 16.26 -4.62
C ILE A 241 -13.00 17.33 -4.73
N ALA A 242 -14.25 16.97 -4.44
CA ALA A 242 -15.38 17.94 -4.47
C ALA A 242 -15.26 19.04 -3.40
N GLU A 243 -14.59 18.77 -2.29
CA GLU A 243 -14.41 19.69 -1.16
C GLU A 243 -13.05 20.41 -1.16
N THR A 244 -12.14 20.07 -2.10
CA THR A 244 -10.72 20.52 -2.08
C THR A 244 -10.33 21.05 -3.46
N ASN A 245 -10.40 22.38 -3.63
CA ASN A 245 -10.24 23.05 -4.93
C ASN A 245 -8.84 22.88 -5.56
N ASP A 246 -7.81 22.60 -4.75
CA ASP A 246 -6.43 22.41 -5.18
C ASP A 246 -6.06 20.93 -5.38
N ALA A 247 -7.04 20.01 -5.29
CA ALA A 247 -6.85 18.58 -5.51
C ALA A 247 -7.30 18.16 -6.92
N GLN A 248 -6.37 17.57 -7.67
CA GLN A 248 -6.63 17.00 -8.99
C GLN A 248 -6.33 15.50 -8.99
N LEU A 249 -7.30 14.69 -9.45
CA LEU A 249 -7.05 13.25 -9.68
C LEU A 249 -6.13 13.07 -10.88
N ILE A 250 -5.12 12.22 -10.72
CA ILE A 250 -4.25 11.77 -11.80
C ILE A 250 -4.67 10.35 -12.21
N ASP A 251 -4.85 10.12 -13.49
CA ASP A 251 -5.08 8.77 -14.00
C ASP A 251 -3.87 7.86 -13.76
N ILE A 252 -4.15 6.61 -13.46
CA ILE A 252 -3.14 5.57 -13.29
C ILE A 252 -3.04 4.79 -14.60
N ASP A 253 -1.92 4.97 -15.30
CA ASP A 253 -1.68 4.32 -16.58
C ASP A 253 -1.46 2.81 -16.44
N GLY A 254 -1.87 2.07 -17.47
CA GLY A 254 -1.63 0.62 -17.59
C GLY A 254 -2.47 -0.24 -16.65
N VAL A 255 -3.55 0.30 -16.06
CA VAL A 255 -4.42 -0.46 -15.16
C VAL A 255 -5.82 -0.65 -15.77
N THR A 256 -6.41 -1.84 -15.54
CA THR A 256 -7.78 -2.13 -15.93
C THR A 256 -8.73 -1.58 -14.86
N LYS A 257 -9.58 -0.62 -15.22
CA LYS A 257 -10.62 -0.10 -14.33
C LYS A 257 -11.75 -1.11 -14.19
N VAL A 258 -12.32 -1.24 -13.00
CA VAL A 258 -13.46 -2.14 -12.73
C VAL A 258 -14.72 -1.63 -13.43
N LYS A 259 -14.84 -0.30 -13.58
CA LYS A 259 -15.87 0.42 -14.34
C LYS A 259 -15.21 1.63 -15.02
N ASP A 260 -15.65 2.01 -16.21
CA ASP A 260 -15.10 3.13 -16.97
C ASP A 260 -15.13 4.47 -16.23
N GLU A 261 -16.09 4.67 -15.33
CA GLU A 261 -16.22 5.89 -14.51
C GLU A 261 -15.61 5.77 -13.12
N SER A 262 -14.83 4.70 -12.83
CA SER A 262 -14.28 4.51 -11.49
C SER A 262 -13.16 5.51 -11.20
N ILE A 263 -13.28 6.23 -10.08
CA ILE A 263 -12.22 7.08 -9.54
C ILE A 263 -11.17 6.18 -8.90
N GLY A 264 -9.93 6.33 -9.34
CA GLY A 264 -8.81 5.50 -8.86
C GLY A 264 -8.81 4.07 -9.45
N TRP A 265 -8.00 3.21 -8.86
CA TRP A 265 -7.79 1.83 -9.29
C TRP A 265 -8.14 0.85 -8.18
N GLN A 266 -9.15 0.02 -8.40
CA GLN A 266 -9.54 -1.06 -7.51
C GLN A 266 -9.04 -2.40 -8.04
N LEU A 267 -8.18 -3.05 -7.27
CA LEU A 267 -7.84 -4.47 -7.40
C LEU A 267 -8.81 -5.28 -6.54
N LEU A 268 -9.42 -6.29 -7.12
CA LEU A 268 -10.27 -7.22 -6.37
C LEU A 268 -9.49 -8.45 -5.90
N PRO A 269 -9.88 -9.08 -4.78
CA PRO A 269 -9.26 -10.32 -4.33
C PRO A 269 -9.29 -11.39 -5.42
N GLY A 270 -8.13 -11.94 -5.77
CA GLY A 270 -7.97 -12.93 -6.81
C GLY A 270 -7.52 -12.38 -8.16
N ASP A 271 -7.63 -11.07 -8.41
CA ASP A 271 -7.05 -10.45 -9.61
C ASP A 271 -5.55 -10.73 -9.65
N LYS A 272 -5.07 -11.41 -10.72
CA LYS A 272 -3.68 -11.90 -10.81
C LYS A 272 -3.19 -12.66 -9.57
N ASN A 273 -4.09 -13.32 -8.86
CA ASN A 273 -3.84 -13.97 -7.57
C ASN A 273 -3.31 -13.04 -6.47
N MET A 274 -3.59 -11.74 -6.55
CA MET A 274 -3.23 -10.74 -5.54
C MET A 274 -4.38 -10.50 -4.54
N ASP A 275 -4.09 -9.75 -3.49
CA ASP A 275 -5.09 -9.26 -2.54
C ASP A 275 -5.89 -8.09 -3.13
N GLY A 276 -7.03 -7.78 -2.49
CA GLY A 276 -7.80 -6.60 -2.85
C GLY A 276 -7.15 -5.33 -2.29
N PHE A 277 -6.91 -4.35 -3.18
CA PHE A 277 -6.35 -3.05 -2.85
C PHE A 277 -7.02 -1.95 -3.68
N TYR A 278 -7.00 -0.75 -3.13
CA TYR A 278 -7.42 0.45 -3.84
C TYR A 278 -6.31 1.49 -3.83
N TYR A 279 -6.19 2.22 -4.95
CA TYR A 279 -5.25 3.32 -5.12
C TYR A 279 -5.89 4.51 -5.82
N ALA A 280 -5.62 5.72 -5.34
CA ALA A 280 -5.92 6.96 -6.05
C ALA A 280 -4.76 7.93 -5.91
N LYS A 281 -4.27 8.46 -7.03
CA LYS A 281 -3.16 9.41 -7.10
C LYS A 281 -3.71 10.82 -7.25
N LEU A 282 -3.35 11.70 -6.34
CA LEU A 282 -3.83 13.09 -6.28
C LEU A 282 -2.65 14.05 -6.42
N LEU A 283 -2.79 15.03 -7.30
CA LEU A 283 -1.85 16.14 -7.47
C LEU A 283 -2.39 17.38 -6.76
N LYS A 284 -1.55 18.05 -5.99
CA LYS A 284 -1.86 19.38 -5.45
C LYS A 284 -1.49 20.45 -6.47
N ILE A 285 -2.50 21.05 -7.11
CA ILE A 285 -2.26 22.12 -8.08
C ILE A 285 -1.82 23.42 -7.38
N LYS A 286 -1.07 24.25 -8.11
CA LYS A 286 -0.73 25.59 -7.65
C LYS A 286 -1.97 26.46 -7.81
N THR A 287 -2.52 26.96 -6.74
CA THR A 287 -3.61 27.96 -6.72
C THR A 287 -3.05 29.37 -6.67
#